data_1958591df12587e1bd2b3169ce65e46d
#
_entry.id   1958591df12587e1bd2b3169ce65e46d
#
_cell.length_a   1.000
_cell.length_b   1.000
_cell.length_c   1.000
_cell.angle_alpha   90.00
_cell.angle_beta   90.00
_cell.angle_gamma   90.00
#
_symmetry.space_group_name_H-M   'P 1'
#
loop_
_entity.id
_entity.type
_entity.pdbx_description
1 polymer ?
#
loop_
_entity_poly.entity_id
_entity_poly.type
_entity_poly.pdbx_seq_one_letter_code
_entity_poly.pdbx_strand_id
1 'polypeptide(L)'
;MIAVGSRAGAMESANDTTVRLYGYGTYVGYRMHPQWEVENPCIELDGGGVVFGIECWWGSEQKIRDSINGREVVIVPPPDRSP
;
A
#
# COMPACT_ATOMS: atom_id res chain seq x y z
N MET A 1 2.62 -10.57 -10.73
CA MET A 1 1.99 -10.68 -9.38
C MET A 1 3.02 -11.16 -8.39
N ILE A 2 3.06 -10.58 -7.21
CA ILE A 2 4.04 -10.98 -6.19
C ILE A 2 3.48 -12.11 -5.33
N ALA A 3 4.38 -12.89 -4.76
CA ALA A 3 3.99 -14.03 -3.92
C ALA A 3 3.60 -13.56 -2.52
N VAL A 4 2.68 -14.29 -1.89
CA VAL A 4 2.33 -14.05 -0.48
C VAL A 4 3.60 -14.15 0.37
N GLY A 5 3.77 -13.21 1.29
CA GLY A 5 4.97 -13.09 2.12
C GLY A 5 6.03 -12.18 1.53
N SER A 6 5.87 -11.74 0.28
CA SER A 6 6.82 -10.83 -0.34
C SER A 6 6.70 -9.42 0.21
N ARG A 7 7.80 -8.69 0.14
CA ARG A 7 7.79 -7.26 0.48
C ARG A 7 7.02 -6.47 -0.56
N ALA A 8 6.21 -5.54 -0.10
CA ALA A 8 5.36 -4.72 -0.95
C ALA A 8 5.38 -3.27 -0.47
N GLY A 9 4.92 -2.38 -1.34
CA GLY A 9 4.72 -0.99 -0.99
C GLY A 9 3.40 -0.48 -1.53
N ALA A 10 2.88 0.58 -0.93
CA ALA A 10 1.59 1.14 -1.30
C ALA A 10 1.61 2.66 -1.24
N MET A 11 1.10 3.28 -2.30
CA MET A 11 0.99 4.73 -2.41
C MET A 11 -0.47 5.15 -2.39
N GLU A 12 -0.79 6.21 -1.66
CA GLU A 12 -2.12 6.81 -1.72
C GLU A 12 -2.31 7.54 -3.05
N SER A 13 -1.33 8.34 -3.43
CA SER A 13 -1.36 9.15 -4.65
C SER A 13 0.03 9.69 -4.96
N ALA A 14 0.18 10.24 -6.15
CA ALA A 14 1.44 10.87 -6.56
C ALA A 14 1.15 11.97 -7.59
N ASN A 15 2.04 12.95 -7.63
CA ASN A 15 2.05 13.95 -8.68
C ASN A 15 3.50 14.16 -9.14
N ASP A 16 3.77 15.21 -9.92
CA ASP A 16 5.09 15.41 -10.52
C ASP A 16 6.20 15.61 -9.49
N THR A 17 5.88 16.10 -8.30
CA THR A 17 6.88 16.48 -7.30
C THR A 17 6.80 15.68 -6.01
N THR A 18 5.67 15.02 -5.72
CA THR A 18 5.43 14.42 -4.41
C THR A 18 4.73 13.07 -4.56
N VAL A 19 5.16 12.12 -3.74
CA VAL A 19 4.51 10.82 -3.57
C VAL A 19 3.96 10.75 -2.16
N ARG A 20 2.65 10.51 -2.04
CA ARG A 20 2.01 10.25 -0.75
C ARG A 20 1.98 8.75 -0.53
N LEU A 21 2.80 8.30 0.40
CA LEU A 21 3.10 6.89 0.59
C LEU A 21 2.46 6.38 1.89
N TYR A 22 1.69 5.29 1.80
CA TYR A 22 1.25 4.58 3.00
C TYR A 22 2.42 3.89 3.68
N GLY A 23 3.34 3.35 2.90
CA GLY A 23 4.53 2.71 3.42
C GLY A 23 4.83 1.40 2.74
N TYR A 24 5.71 0.65 3.36
CA TYR A 24 6.12 -0.68 2.91
C TYR A 24 5.66 -1.71 3.94
N GLY A 25 5.50 -2.93 3.48
CA GLY A 25 5.05 -4.00 4.35
C GLY A 25 5.10 -5.35 3.66
N THR A 26 4.25 -6.24 4.10
CA THR A 26 4.20 -7.61 3.61
C THR A 26 2.89 -7.85 2.87
N TYR A 27 2.98 -8.38 1.66
CA TYR A 27 1.80 -8.82 0.93
C TYR A 27 1.30 -10.13 1.56
N VAL A 28 0.08 -10.12 2.09
CA VAL A 28 -0.48 -11.28 2.80
C VAL A 28 -1.54 -12.02 2.00
N GLY A 29 -1.68 -11.69 0.72
CA GLY A 29 -2.67 -12.32 -0.13
C GLY A 29 -3.99 -11.58 -0.07
N TYR A 30 -5.06 -12.23 -0.52
CA TYR A 30 -6.38 -11.65 -0.53
C TYR A 30 -7.02 -11.75 0.86
N ARG A 31 -7.69 -10.67 1.25
CA ARG A 31 -8.45 -10.60 2.49
C ARG A 31 -9.76 -9.88 2.22
N MET A 32 -10.77 -10.20 2.99
CA MET A 32 -12.07 -9.54 2.90
C MET A 32 -11.92 -8.07 3.33
N HIS A 33 -12.34 -7.15 2.44
CA HIS A 33 -12.34 -5.73 2.78
C HIS A 33 -13.42 -5.48 3.84
N PRO A 34 -13.08 -4.80 4.95
CA PRO A 34 -14.02 -4.68 6.08
C PRO A 34 -15.27 -3.86 5.79
N GLN A 35 -15.24 -2.99 4.79
CA GLN A 35 -16.37 -2.12 4.48
C GLN A 35 -17.12 -2.55 3.22
N TRP A 36 -16.41 -3.10 2.24
CA TRP A 36 -16.99 -3.41 0.93
C TRP A 36 -17.31 -4.88 0.74
N GLU A 37 -16.94 -5.71 1.70
CA GLU A 37 -17.25 -7.15 1.71
C GLU A 37 -16.83 -7.86 0.43
N VAL A 38 -15.71 -7.44 -0.14
CA VAL A 38 -15.07 -8.10 -1.28
C VAL A 38 -13.64 -8.46 -0.93
N GLU A 39 -13.16 -9.55 -1.46
CA GLU A 39 -11.76 -9.95 -1.29
C GLU A 39 -10.86 -9.07 -2.15
N ASN A 40 -9.76 -8.63 -1.57
CA ASN A 40 -8.82 -7.73 -2.23
C ASN A 40 -7.41 -8.04 -1.76
N PRO A 41 -6.40 -7.77 -2.61
CA PRO A 41 -5.02 -7.85 -2.17
C PRO A 41 -4.81 -6.99 -0.93
N CYS A 42 -4.13 -7.55 0.07
CA CYS A 42 -3.92 -6.88 1.35
C CYS A 42 -2.44 -6.79 1.66
N ILE A 43 -2.01 -5.62 2.12
CA ILE A 43 -0.64 -5.37 2.55
C ILE A 43 -0.67 -4.97 4.01
N GLU A 44 0.06 -5.73 4.84
CA GLU A 44 0.27 -5.37 6.24
C GLU A 44 1.47 -4.45 6.32
N LEU A 45 1.23 -3.20 6.71
CA LEU A 45 2.27 -2.19 6.76
C LEU A 45 3.18 -2.40 7.96
N ASP A 46 4.49 -2.16 7.76
CA ASP A 46 5.48 -2.31 8.83
C ASP A 46 5.18 -1.39 10.01
N GLY A 47 4.63 -0.21 9.75
CA GLY A 47 4.28 0.76 10.78
C GLY A 47 2.96 0.49 11.50
N GLY A 48 2.26 -0.56 11.10
CA GLY A 48 0.94 -0.91 11.63
C GLY A 48 -0.17 -0.59 10.67
N GLY A 49 -1.29 -1.30 10.80
CA GLY A 49 -2.43 -1.16 9.92
C GLY A 49 -2.26 -1.92 8.62
N VAL A 50 -3.31 -1.90 7.82
CA VAL A 50 -3.34 -2.58 6.53
C VAL A 50 -3.90 -1.65 5.47
N VAL A 51 -3.52 -1.90 4.21
CA VAL A 51 -4.14 -1.29 3.04
C VAL A 51 -4.54 -2.38 2.07
N PHE A 52 -5.58 -2.11 1.29
CA PHE A 52 -6.08 -3.03 0.28
C PHE A 52 -5.80 -2.48 -1.12
N GLY A 53 -5.62 -3.38 -2.08
CA GLY A 53 -5.27 -3.00 -3.45
C GLY A 53 -6.22 -2.01 -4.08
N ILE A 54 -7.50 -2.08 -3.74
CA ILE A 54 -8.51 -1.15 -4.26
C ILE A 54 -8.39 0.27 -3.70
N GLU A 55 -7.63 0.44 -2.62
CA GLU A 55 -7.46 1.73 -1.93
C GLU A 55 -6.18 2.46 -2.31
N CYS A 56 -5.32 1.84 -3.10
CA CYS A 56 -3.97 2.37 -3.30
C CYS A 56 -3.37 1.89 -4.61
N TRP A 57 -2.24 2.51 -4.96
CA TRP A 57 -1.32 1.99 -5.98
C TRP A 57 -0.29 1.14 -5.26
N TRP A 58 -0.17 -0.13 -5.61
CA TRP A 58 0.69 -1.04 -4.87
C TRP A 58 1.46 -1.97 -5.80
N GLY A 59 2.52 -2.54 -5.27
CA GLY A 59 3.35 -3.50 -5.99
C GLY A 59 4.47 -3.98 -5.10
N SER A 60 5.46 -4.63 -5.70
CA SER A 60 6.65 -5.02 -4.94
C SER A 60 7.32 -3.79 -4.33
N GLU A 61 8.02 -3.97 -3.23
CA GLU A 61 8.74 -2.87 -2.59
C GLU A 61 9.68 -2.18 -3.57
N GLN A 62 10.42 -2.96 -4.37
CA GLN A 62 11.36 -2.40 -5.34
C GLN A 62 10.64 -1.56 -6.38
N LYS A 63 9.52 -2.04 -6.89
CA LYS A 63 8.74 -1.31 -7.90
C LYS A 63 8.25 0.02 -7.36
N ILE A 64 7.78 0.05 -6.11
CA ILE A 64 7.32 1.29 -5.49
C ILE A 64 8.48 2.24 -5.25
N ARG A 65 9.63 1.73 -4.77
CA ARG A 65 10.82 2.56 -4.60
C ARG A 65 11.29 3.18 -5.93
N ASP A 66 11.27 2.40 -6.98
CA ASP A 66 11.65 2.90 -8.32
C ASP A 66 10.66 3.97 -8.80
N SER A 67 9.39 3.84 -8.46
CA SER A 67 8.35 4.81 -8.84
C SER A 67 8.54 6.17 -8.19
N ILE A 68 9.19 6.23 -7.03
CA ILE A 68 9.43 7.50 -6.34
C ILE A 68 10.31 8.42 -7.20
N ASN A 69 11.36 7.88 -7.79
CA ASN A 69 12.18 8.55 -8.81
C ASN A 69 12.56 9.98 -8.42
N GLY A 70 13.09 10.16 -7.21
CA GLY A 70 13.59 11.46 -6.74
C GLY A 70 12.53 12.45 -6.27
N ARG A 71 11.25 12.09 -6.33
CA ARG A 71 10.20 12.95 -5.82
C ARG A 71 10.21 12.97 -4.29
N GLU A 72 9.65 14.02 -3.71
CA GLU A 72 9.47 14.10 -2.27
C GLU A 72 8.49 13.02 -1.80
N VAL A 73 8.81 12.38 -0.69
CA VAL A 73 7.94 11.35 -0.10
C VAL A 73 7.29 11.90 1.16
N VAL A 74 5.96 11.88 1.19
CA VAL A 74 5.17 12.21 2.36
C VAL A 74 4.51 10.93 2.85
N ILE A 75 4.81 10.54 4.08
CA ILE A 75 4.18 9.35 4.67
C ILE A 75 2.81 9.73 5.19
N VAL A 76 1.79 8.99 4.78
CA VAL A 76 0.41 9.22 5.22
C VAL A 76 -0.09 7.98 5.96
N PRO A 77 -1.00 8.16 6.93
CA PRO A 77 -1.55 7.02 7.67
C PRO A 77 -2.45 6.18 6.76
N PRO A 78 -2.60 4.89 7.04
CA PRO A 78 -3.55 4.06 6.32
C PRO A 78 -4.99 4.56 6.55
N PRO A 79 -5.93 4.16 5.67
CA PRO A 79 -7.32 4.58 5.84
C PRO A 79 -7.86 4.25 7.23
N ASP A 80 -8.62 5.19 7.81
CA ASP A 80 -9.29 4.97 9.09
C ASP A 80 -10.43 4.00 8.89
N ARG A 81 -10.41 2.89 9.64
CA ARG A 81 -11.43 1.85 9.55
C ARG A 81 -12.32 1.82 10.79
N SER A 82 -12.27 2.86 11.59
CA SER A 82 -13.16 2.97 12.74
C SER A 82 -14.60 3.05 12.28
N PRO A 83 -15.55 2.38 12.98
CA PRO A 83 -16.96 2.46 12.65
C PRO A 83 -17.53 3.85 12.91
#